data_158363977dfec18fd393b154ed316681
#
_entry.id   158363977dfec18fd393b154ed316681
#
_cell.length_a   1.000
_cell.length_b   1.000
_cell.length_c   1.000
_cell.angle_alpha   90.00
_cell.angle_beta   90.00
_cell.angle_gamma   90.00
#
_symmetry.space_group_name_H-M   'P 1'
#
loop_
_entity.id
_entity.type
_entity.pdbx_description
1 polymer ?
#
loop_
_entity_poly.entity_id
_entity_poly.type
_entity_poly.pdbx_seq_one_letter_code
_entity_poly.pdbx_strand_id
1 'polypeptide(L)'
;MTISAQTLAEHLGYPPGTKLVIIHADDLGETHAVNAAAIKSLDAGSVNSASLMVPCPWFPEIADYAKSHPGGDLGLHLTLTSERVYYRWGPVAPADKVPSLLDGNGYFHHDWEQNQHINAKEVEIELRAQIERAIAMGVRPTISILINTG
;
A
#
# COMPACT_ATOMS: atom_id res chain seq x y z
N MET A 1 -25.23 33.24 20.20
CA MET A 1 -23.84 32.74 20.27
C MET A 1 -23.72 31.66 19.23
N THR A 2 -22.99 31.92 18.16
CA THR A 2 -22.71 30.92 17.12
C THR A 2 -21.53 30.08 17.62
N ILE A 3 -21.77 28.82 17.97
CA ILE A 3 -20.71 27.89 18.30
C ILE A 3 -20.00 27.62 16.95
N SER A 4 -18.81 28.17 16.79
CA SER A 4 -17.94 27.80 15.65
C SER A 4 -17.53 26.34 15.83
N ALA A 5 -17.85 25.50 14.86
CA ALA A 5 -17.37 24.12 14.86
C ALA A 5 -15.82 24.13 14.77
N GLN A 6 -15.17 23.44 15.70
CA GLN A 6 -13.71 23.25 15.65
C GLN A 6 -13.32 22.52 14.37
N THR A 7 -12.22 22.91 13.76
CA THR A 7 -11.64 22.21 12.62
C THR A 7 -10.96 20.90 13.06
N LEU A 8 -10.72 19.97 12.13
CA LEU A 8 -9.99 18.73 12.43
C LEU A 8 -8.60 19.02 13.03
N ALA A 9 -7.90 20.06 12.53
CA ALA A 9 -6.60 20.45 13.06
C ALA A 9 -6.67 20.86 14.54
N GLU A 10 -7.71 21.61 14.91
CA GLU A 10 -7.94 22.01 16.31
C GLU A 10 -8.28 20.80 17.19
N HIS A 11 -9.07 19.85 16.70
CA HIS A 11 -9.32 18.58 17.41
C HIS A 11 -8.06 17.75 17.63
N LEU A 12 -7.09 17.86 16.72
CA LEU A 12 -5.78 17.23 16.82
C LEU A 12 -4.78 18.01 17.68
N GLY A 13 -5.21 19.12 18.31
CA GLY A 13 -4.39 19.92 19.23
C GLY A 13 -3.55 21.01 18.56
N TYR A 14 -3.76 21.29 17.27
CA TYR A 14 -3.05 22.38 16.58
C TYR A 14 -3.76 23.73 16.75
N PRO A 15 -3.03 24.85 16.67
CA PRO A 15 -3.62 26.18 16.76
C PRO A 15 -4.68 26.43 15.67
N PRO A 16 -5.67 27.31 15.95
CA PRO A 16 -6.66 27.71 14.95
C PRO A 16 -6.02 28.22 13.65
N GLY A 17 -6.57 27.78 12.51
CA GLY A 17 -6.08 28.19 11.19
C GLY A 17 -4.83 27.40 10.68
N THR A 18 -4.32 26.42 11.45
CA THR A 18 -3.23 25.55 11.00
C THR A 18 -3.66 24.74 9.78
N LYS A 19 -2.81 24.73 8.75
CA LYS A 19 -2.93 23.86 7.59
C LYS A 19 -2.01 22.66 7.76
N LEU A 20 -2.60 21.47 7.79
CA LEU A 20 -1.87 20.20 7.87
C LEU A 20 -1.74 19.61 6.48
N VAL A 21 -0.56 19.06 6.17
CA VAL A 21 -0.26 18.38 4.89
C VAL A 21 0.35 17.02 5.21
N ILE A 22 -0.18 15.98 4.59
CA ILE A 22 0.42 14.66 4.52
C ILE A 22 1.03 14.51 3.13
N ILE A 23 2.33 14.24 3.08
CA ILE A 23 3.02 13.91 1.82
C ILE A 23 3.31 12.43 1.88
N HIS A 24 2.60 11.67 1.04
CA HIS A 24 2.61 10.22 1.02
C HIS A 24 3.36 9.69 -0.21
N ALA A 25 4.19 8.67 -0.02
CA ALA A 25 4.81 7.93 -1.10
C ALA A 25 4.08 6.60 -1.30
N ASP A 26 3.53 6.40 -2.49
CA ASP A 26 2.88 5.15 -2.88
C ASP A 26 3.83 4.18 -3.58
N ASP A 27 3.37 2.95 -3.78
CA ASP A 27 3.97 1.92 -4.64
C ASP A 27 5.35 1.39 -4.19
N LEU A 28 5.72 1.57 -2.91
CA LEU A 28 6.97 1.01 -2.40
C LEU A 28 6.93 -0.53 -2.50
N GLY A 29 8.00 -1.10 -3.00
CA GLY A 29 8.09 -2.53 -3.31
C GLY A 29 7.90 -2.84 -4.80
N GLU A 30 7.40 -1.90 -5.61
CA GLU A 30 7.25 -2.12 -7.04
C GLU A 30 8.61 -2.33 -7.70
N THR A 31 9.53 -1.38 -7.55
CA THR A 31 10.89 -1.46 -8.10
C THR A 31 11.93 -0.94 -7.11
N HIS A 32 13.21 -1.33 -7.31
CA HIS A 32 14.32 -0.76 -6.56
C HIS A 32 14.40 0.77 -6.67
N ALA A 33 14.14 1.32 -7.85
CA ALA A 33 14.20 2.76 -8.07
C ALA A 33 13.14 3.52 -7.24
N VAL A 34 11.93 2.97 -7.15
CA VAL A 34 10.85 3.51 -6.30
C VAL A 34 11.25 3.45 -4.83
N ASN A 35 11.74 2.29 -4.37
CA ASN A 35 12.20 2.12 -3.00
C ASN A 35 13.32 3.11 -2.65
N ALA A 36 14.36 3.21 -3.48
CA ALA A 36 15.49 4.09 -3.24
C ALA A 36 15.08 5.58 -3.17
N ALA A 37 14.18 6.00 -4.05
CA ALA A 37 13.66 7.37 -4.04
C ALA A 37 12.81 7.65 -2.79
N ALA A 38 11.91 6.72 -2.44
CA ALA A 38 11.03 6.86 -1.28
C ALA A 38 11.82 6.85 0.04
N ILE A 39 12.76 5.91 0.23
CA ILE A 39 13.64 5.84 1.39
C ILE A 39 14.39 7.15 1.57
N LYS A 40 15.03 7.65 0.49
CA LYS A 40 15.74 8.93 0.55
C LYS A 40 14.84 10.10 0.95
N SER A 41 13.59 10.09 0.50
CA SER A 41 12.61 11.13 0.79
C SER A 41 12.08 11.04 2.24
N LEU A 42 11.86 9.84 2.74
CA LEU A 42 11.50 9.56 4.14
C LEU A 42 12.63 9.98 5.08
N ASP A 43 13.87 9.57 4.80
CA ASP A 43 15.04 9.92 5.61
C ASP A 43 15.31 11.43 5.64
N ALA A 44 15.01 12.13 4.53
CA ALA A 44 15.10 13.59 4.46
C ALA A 44 13.92 14.34 5.10
N GLY A 45 12.87 13.63 5.53
CA GLY A 45 11.66 14.21 6.09
C GLY A 45 10.79 14.99 5.10
N SER A 46 11.04 14.86 3.79
CA SER A 46 10.21 15.47 2.73
C SER A 46 8.94 14.68 2.44
N VAL A 47 8.90 13.40 2.81
CA VAL A 47 7.75 12.49 2.83
C VAL A 47 7.59 12.01 4.26
N ASN A 48 6.36 11.93 4.76
CA ASN A 48 6.08 11.57 6.14
C ASN A 48 5.20 10.32 6.31
N SER A 49 4.79 9.73 5.21
CA SER A 49 3.99 8.51 5.17
C SER A 49 4.26 7.74 3.89
N ALA A 50 4.14 6.41 3.90
CA ALA A 50 4.29 5.59 2.69
C ALA A 50 3.46 4.32 2.73
N SER A 51 3.20 3.72 1.54
CA SER A 51 2.48 2.45 1.42
C SER A 51 3.24 1.42 0.57
N LEU A 52 3.23 0.15 1.04
CA LEU A 52 4.05 -0.94 0.55
C LEU A 52 3.20 -1.97 -0.21
N MET A 53 3.58 -2.26 -1.46
CA MET A 53 2.95 -3.28 -2.33
C MET A 53 3.57 -4.66 -2.08
N VAL A 54 2.89 -5.46 -1.27
CA VAL A 54 3.38 -6.78 -0.82
C VAL A 54 3.56 -7.80 -1.95
N PRO A 55 2.71 -7.85 -3.00
CA PRO A 55 2.88 -8.79 -4.11
C PRO A 55 4.09 -8.48 -5.01
N CYS A 56 4.61 -7.26 -4.94
CA CYS A 56 5.64 -6.80 -5.85
C CYS A 56 7.04 -7.37 -5.55
N PRO A 57 7.88 -7.57 -6.59
CA PRO A 57 9.17 -8.26 -6.46
C PRO A 57 10.19 -7.58 -5.53
N TRP A 58 10.12 -6.26 -5.38
CA TRP A 58 11.02 -5.50 -4.52
C TRP A 58 10.48 -5.21 -3.12
N PHE A 59 9.35 -5.85 -2.78
CA PHE A 59 8.78 -5.77 -1.42
C PHE A 59 9.79 -6.21 -0.32
N PRO A 60 10.61 -7.25 -0.48
CA PRO A 60 11.57 -7.64 0.56
C PRO A 60 12.52 -6.52 0.96
N GLU A 61 13.01 -5.73 0.01
CA GLU A 61 13.91 -4.61 0.28
C GLU A 61 13.24 -3.54 1.17
N ILE A 62 12.01 -3.16 0.84
CA ILE A 62 11.31 -2.16 1.64
C ILE A 62 10.79 -2.72 2.97
N ALA A 63 10.53 -4.01 3.06
CA ALA A 63 10.21 -4.67 4.32
C ALA A 63 11.39 -4.62 5.31
N ASP A 64 12.62 -4.81 4.83
CA ASP A 64 13.83 -4.67 5.65
C ASP A 64 14.03 -3.23 6.14
N TYR A 65 13.75 -2.23 5.28
CA TYR A 65 13.72 -0.84 5.71
C TYR A 65 12.67 -0.59 6.80
N ALA A 66 11.43 -1.03 6.58
CA ALA A 66 10.33 -0.87 7.54
C ALA A 66 10.65 -1.52 8.90
N LYS A 67 11.26 -2.70 8.89
CA LYS A 67 11.70 -3.42 10.09
C LYS A 67 12.75 -2.63 10.88
N SER A 68 13.64 -1.92 10.20
CA SER A 68 14.69 -1.09 10.83
C SER A 68 14.17 0.28 11.28
N HIS A 69 12.98 0.69 10.84
CA HIS A 69 12.36 1.98 11.14
C HIS A 69 10.96 1.80 11.77
N PRO A 70 10.85 1.18 12.97
CA PRO A 70 9.56 0.80 13.57
C PRO A 70 8.67 1.97 13.97
N GLY A 71 9.19 3.20 13.96
CA GLY A 71 8.44 4.44 14.21
C GLY A 71 7.98 5.16 12.93
N GLY A 72 8.28 4.61 11.75
CA GLY A 72 7.84 5.17 10.47
C GLY A 72 6.33 4.97 10.25
N ASP A 73 5.68 5.94 9.61
CA ASP A 73 4.29 5.80 9.18
C ASP A 73 4.23 5.06 7.85
N LEU A 74 4.34 3.73 7.95
CA LEU A 74 4.41 2.82 6.82
C LEU A 74 3.18 1.89 6.83
N GLY A 75 2.37 2.01 5.79
CA GLY A 75 1.15 1.22 5.61
C GLY A 75 1.28 0.13 4.56
N LEU A 76 0.20 -0.60 4.32
CA LEU A 76 0.11 -1.54 3.21
C LEU A 76 -0.70 -0.94 2.06
N HIS A 77 -0.15 -1.00 0.87
CA HIS A 77 -0.83 -0.76 -0.38
C HIS A 77 -1.45 -2.10 -0.84
N LEU A 78 -2.68 -2.36 -0.41
CA LEU A 78 -3.39 -3.59 -0.75
C LEU A 78 -3.64 -3.62 -2.26
N THR A 79 -3.08 -4.61 -2.93
CA THR A 79 -2.90 -4.63 -4.39
C THR A 79 -3.66 -5.81 -4.99
N LEU A 80 -4.53 -5.53 -5.97
CA LEU A 80 -5.33 -6.52 -6.69
C LEU A 80 -5.22 -6.39 -8.22
N THR A 81 -4.37 -5.48 -8.69
CA THR A 81 -4.10 -5.21 -10.11
C THR A 81 -2.60 -5.24 -10.39
N SER A 82 -2.21 -5.35 -11.66
CA SER A 82 -0.82 -5.34 -12.11
C SER A 82 -0.69 -4.54 -13.39
N GLU A 83 -0.56 -3.21 -13.26
CA GLU A 83 -0.77 -2.22 -14.32
C GLU A 83 0.38 -2.14 -15.34
N ARG A 84 1.56 -2.67 -15.02
CA ARG A 84 2.72 -2.57 -15.91
C ARG A 84 2.70 -3.60 -17.03
N VAL A 85 2.99 -3.19 -18.23
CA VAL A 85 2.98 -4.08 -19.41
C VAL A 85 4.11 -5.12 -19.36
N TYR A 86 5.30 -4.70 -18.97
CA TYR A 86 6.52 -5.54 -19.01
C TYR A 86 6.99 -6.00 -17.63
N TYR A 87 6.34 -5.56 -16.57
CA TYR A 87 6.71 -5.82 -15.21
C TYR A 87 5.45 -6.15 -14.40
N ARG A 88 5.12 -7.45 -14.40
CA ARG A 88 3.87 -7.96 -13.85
C ARG A 88 4.10 -8.71 -12.55
N TRP A 89 3.14 -8.67 -11.67
CA TRP A 89 3.13 -9.42 -10.43
C TRP A 89 1.81 -10.18 -10.26
N GLY A 90 1.91 -11.29 -9.54
CA GLY A 90 0.78 -12.16 -9.22
C GLY A 90 0.45 -12.12 -7.72
N PRO A 91 -0.42 -13.02 -7.27
CA PRO A 91 -0.91 -13.05 -5.90
C PRO A 91 0.15 -13.52 -4.91
N VAL A 92 -0.03 -13.13 -3.65
CA VAL A 92 0.68 -13.69 -2.51
C VAL A 92 0.07 -15.02 -2.08
N ALA A 93 -1.26 -15.14 -2.17
CA ALA A 93 -1.97 -16.39 -1.95
C ALA A 93 -1.65 -17.42 -3.05
N PRO A 94 -1.80 -18.73 -2.80
CA PRO A 94 -1.71 -19.74 -3.86
C PRO A 94 -2.69 -19.42 -5.01
N ALA A 95 -2.20 -19.42 -6.24
CA ALA A 95 -2.97 -19.01 -7.43
C ALA A 95 -4.27 -19.82 -7.63
N ASP A 96 -4.27 -21.10 -7.24
CA ASP A 96 -5.44 -21.98 -7.28
C ASP A 96 -6.55 -21.59 -6.28
N LYS A 97 -6.25 -20.72 -5.32
CA LYS A 97 -7.20 -20.20 -4.32
C LYS A 97 -7.82 -18.87 -4.72
N VAL A 98 -7.26 -18.20 -5.71
CA VAL A 98 -7.67 -16.85 -6.13
C VAL A 98 -7.77 -16.72 -7.67
N PRO A 99 -8.33 -17.72 -8.38
CA PRO A 99 -8.31 -17.75 -9.84
C PRO A 99 -9.06 -16.59 -10.49
N SER A 100 -10.10 -16.02 -9.84
CA SER A 100 -10.84 -14.89 -10.42
C SER A 100 -10.04 -13.58 -10.41
N LEU A 101 -8.96 -13.50 -9.65
CA LEU A 101 -8.09 -12.33 -9.58
C LEU A 101 -7.01 -12.31 -10.67
N LEU A 102 -6.87 -13.42 -11.44
CA LEU A 102 -5.73 -13.66 -12.31
C LEU A 102 -6.10 -13.71 -13.78
N ASP A 103 -5.20 -13.19 -14.60
CA ASP A 103 -5.22 -13.37 -16.04
C ASP A 103 -4.74 -14.78 -16.44
N GLY A 104 -4.78 -15.09 -17.75
CA GLY A 104 -4.36 -16.39 -18.28
C GLY A 104 -2.87 -16.72 -18.09
N ASN A 105 -2.05 -15.78 -17.61
CA ASN A 105 -0.62 -15.95 -17.35
C ASN A 105 -0.32 -16.04 -15.83
N GLY A 106 -1.33 -15.98 -14.99
CA GLY A 106 -1.19 -16.07 -13.54
C GLY A 106 -0.80 -14.76 -12.84
N TYR A 107 -0.88 -13.64 -13.51
CA TYR A 107 -0.72 -12.31 -12.94
C TYR A 107 -2.08 -11.72 -12.56
N PHE A 108 -2.12 -10.75 -11.66
CA PHE A 108 -3.32 -9.94 -11.47
C PHE A 108 -3.73 -9.30 -12.79
N HIS A 109 -5.02 -9.04 -12.96
CA HIS A 109 -5.53 -8.31 -14.12
C HIS A 109 -4.83 -6.95 -14.25
N HIS A 110 -4.73 -6.46 -15.50
CA HIS A 110 -4.01 -5.22 -15.79
C HIS A 110 -4.73 -3.99 -15.22
N ASP A 111 -6.04 -3.99 -15.27
CA ASP A 111 -6.87 -2.88 -14.81
C ASP A 111 -8.14 -3.39 -14.09
N TRP A 112 -8.84 -2.48 -13.44
CA TRP A 112 -10.04 -2.78 -12.70
C TRP A 112 -11.23 -3.18 -13.60
N GLU A 113 -11.29 -2.71 -14.83
CA GLU A 113 -12.38 -3.04 -15.77
C GLU A 113 -12.38 -4.52 -16.12
N GLN A 114 -11.22 -5.16 -16.16
CA GLN A 114 -11.07 -6.59 -16.36
C GLN A 114 -11.50 -7.40 -15.14
N ASN A 115 -11.62 -6.77 -14.00
CA ASN A 115 -11.96 -7.37 -12.72
C ASN A 115 -13.49 -7.46 -12.44
N GLN A 116 -14.36 -7.34 -13.45
CA GLN A 116 -15.82 -7.28 -13.27
C GLN A 116 -16.45 -8.59 -12.72
N HIS A 117 -15.70 -9.68 -12.63
CA HIS A 117 -16.16 -10.99 -12.17
C HIS A 117 -15.41 -11.52 -10.94
N ILE A 118 -14.83 -10.62 -10.16
CA ILE A 118 -14.06 -10.98 -8.96
C ILE A 118 -14.96 -11.67 -7.92
N ASN A 119 -14.45 -12.76 -7.36
CA ASN A 119 -15.05 -13.41 -6.21
C ASN A 119 -14.58 -12.74 -4.91
N ALA A 120 -15.50 -12.17 -4.15
CA ALA A 120 -15.19 -11.47 -2.90
C ALA A 120 -14.46 -12.35 -1.86
N LYS A 121 -14.69 -13.67 -1.85
CA LYS A 121 -13.96 -14.59 -0.96
C LYS A 121 -12.51 -14.74 -1.38
N GLU A 122 -12.22 -14.69 -2.68
CA GLU A 122 -10.86 -14.75 -3.20
C GLU A 122 -10.11 -13.46 -2.91
N VAL A 123 -10.80 -12.31 -2.98
CA VAL A 123 -10.25 -11.02 -2.53
C VAL A 123 -9.86 -11.10 -1.05
N GLU A 124 -10.75 -11.61 -0.17
CA GLU A 124 -10.43 -11.77 1.24
C GLU A 124 -9.20 -12.66 1.47
N ILE A 125 -9.11 -13.80 0.75
CA ILE A 125 -7.96 -14.72 0.84
C ILE A 125 -6.66 -14.00 0.46
N GLU A 126 -6.67 -13.28 -0.65
CA GLU A 126 -5.49 -12.57 -1.12
C GLU A 126 -5.07 -11.44 -0.19
N LEU A 127 -6.00 -10.56 0.20
CA LEU A 127 -5.68 -9.44 1.08
C LEU A 127 -5.16 -9.91 2.44
N ARG A 128 -5.73 -11.00 2.97
CA ARG A 128 -5.23 -11.64 4.20
C ARG A 128 -3.80 -12.15 4.01
N ALA A 129 -3.51 -12.81 2.89
CA ALA A 129 -2.18 -13.31 2.59
C ALA A 129 -1.15 -12.18 2.47
N GLN A 130 -1.52 -11.04 1.86
CA GLN A 130 -0.66 -9.86 1.80
C GLN A 130 -0.34 -9.33 3.20
N ILE A 131 -1.35 -9.16 4.05
CA ILE A 131 -1.17 -8.68 5.43
C ILE A 131 -0.29 -9.64 6.23
N GLU A 132 -0.58 -10.94 6.18
CA GLU A 132 0.17 -11.97 6.91
C GLU A 132 1.64 -12.03 6.45
N ARG A 133 1.90 -11.93 5.14
CA ARG A 133 3.27 -11.87 4.60
C ARG A 133 4.02 -10.63 5.09
N ALA A 134 3.37 -9.47 5.10
CA ALA A 134 3.99 -8.24 5.59
C ALA A 134 4.38 -8.37 7.06
N ILE A 135 3.46 -8.87 7.90
CA ILE A 135 3.72 -9.10 9.33
C ILE A 135 4.83 -10.13 9.55
N ALA A 136 4.80 -11.24 8.79
CA ALA A 136 5.84 -12.27 8.87
C ALA A 136 7.23 -11.74 8.49
N MET A 137 7.32 -10.74 7.61
CA MET A 137 8.55 -10.06 7.25
C MET A 137 8.93 -8.91 8.19
N GLY A 138 8.18 -8.71 9.28
CA GLY A 138 8.49 -7.74 10.34
C GLY A 138 7.96 -6.33 10.09
N VAL A 139 7.13 -6.14 9.06
CA VAL A 139 6.43 -4.88 8.84
C VAL A 139 5.33 -4.74 9.89
N ARG A 140 5.22 -3.55 10.50
CA ARG A 140 4.13 -3.19 11.42
C ARG A 140 3.29 -2.10 10.78
N PRO A 141 2.29 -2.47 9.96
CA PRO A 141 1.53 -1.48 9.22
C PRO A 141 0.72 -0.58 10.17
N THR A 142 0.84 0.73 9.99
CA THR A 142 0.08 1.75 10.73
C THR A 142 -1.27 2.01 10.09
N ILE A 143 -1.33 1.91 8.75
CA ILE A 143 -2.54 2.05 7.94
C ILE A 143 -2.55 1.00 6.84
N SER A 144 -3.72 0.76 6.25
CA SER A 144 -3.87 0.00 5.01
C SER A 144 -4.65 0.85 4.03
N ILE A 145 -4.12 1.02 2.83
CA ILE A 145 -4.73 1.76 1.75
C ILE A 145 -5.07 0.75 0.65
N LEU A 146 -6.32 0.72 0.23
CA LEU A 146 -6.74 0.08 -1.00
C LEU A 146 -6.89 1.19 -2.04
N ILE A 147 -5.95 1.28 -2.96
CA ILE A 147 -6.02 2.24 -4.06
C ILE A 147 -6.62 1.54 -5.27
N ASN A 148 -7.74 2.07 -5.73
CA ASN A 148 -8.31 1.73 -7.02
C ASN A 148 -7.70 2.71 -8.03
N THR A 149 -6.71 2.26 -8.78
CA THR A 149 -6.19 3.01 -9.93
C THR A 149 -7.10 2.72 -11.12
N GLY A 150 -8.22 3.43 -11.17
CA GLY A 150 -9.13 3.46 -12.32
C GLY A 150 -8.84 4.64 -13.22
#